data_0211a2917a1c04c18abd6358dfa4bc14
#
_entry.id   0211a2917a1c04c18abd6358dfa4bc14
#
_cell.length_a   1.000
_cell.length_b   1.000
_cell.length_c   1.000
_cell.angle_alpha   90.00
_cell.angle_beta   90.00
_cell.angle_gamma   90.00
#
_symmetry.space_group_name_H-M   'P 1'
#
loop_
_entity.id
_entity.type
_entity.pdbx_description
1 polymer ?
#
loop_
_entity_poly.entity_id
_entity_poly.type
_entity_poly.pdbx_seq_one_letter_code
_entity_poly.pdbx_strand_id
1 'polypeptide(L)'
;MLNRDRHSKIIDTLDRLKVNKKLISDGDVAGALYVTDDKFKVDMFIGIGGGPEGVLAASALDTYGCGFQGRFIFDTDELKKRANEMGINDFDKKYKLDEIVKGDSLFCATGITKGDLVNGLELKDNKMVVNTLITHKSQNMKKIVTGEIDL
;
A
#
# COMPACT_ATOMS: atom_id res chain seq x y z
N MET A 1 -7.55 -1.74 7.10
CA MET A 1 -7.09 -0.36 7.37
C MET A 1 -6.22 -0.30 8.61
N LEU A 2 -5.38 0.75 8.76
CA LEU A 2 -4.61 0.98 9.97
C LEU A 2 -5.50 1.44 11.14
N ASN A 3 -5.18 0.97 12.35
CA ASN A 3 -5.77 1.48 13.59
C ASN A 3 -5.03 2.77 14.02
N ARG A 4 -5.48 3.91 13.55
CA ARG A 4 -4.91 5.24 13.82
C ARG A 4 -6.02 6.26 14.05
N ASP A 5 -5.79 7.27 14.87
CA ASP A 5 -6.78 8.30 15.21
C ASP A 5 -7.36 9.01 13.98
N ARG A 6 -6.53 9.25 12.94
CA ARG A 6 -6.98 9.83 11.68
C ARG A 6 -8.03 8.99 10.94
N HIS A 7 -8.20 7.72 11.30
CA HIS A 7 -9.19 6.81 10.70
C HIS A 7 -10.46 6.66 11.53
N SER A 8 -10.57 7.26 12.74
CA SER A 8 -11.69 7.07 13.65
C SER A 8 -13.04 7.31 12.98
N LYS A 9 -13.20 8.42 12.25
CA LYS A 9 -14.44 8.73 11.54
C LYS A 9 -14.82 7.68 10.48
N ILE A 10 -13.82 7.06 9.83
CA ILE A 10 -14.06 6.00 8.85
C ILE A 10 -14.48 4.74 9.59
N ILE A 11 -13.78 4.40 10.68
CA ILE A 11 -14.09 3.24 11.53
C ILE A 11 -15.52 3.33 12.05
N ASP A 12 -15.92 4.47 12.63
CA ASP A 12 -17.27 4.71 13.14
C ASP A 12 -18.34 4.57 12.05
N THR A 13 -18.02 5.01 10.83
CA THR A 13 -18.94 4.88 9.69
C THR A 13 -19.12 3.43 9.29
N LEU A 14 -18.02 2.66 9.22
CA LEU A 14 -18.05 1.23 8.90
C LEU A 14 -18.78 0.43 9.99
N ASP A 15 -18.66 0.84 11.26
CA ASP A 15 -19.43 0.24 12.36
C ASP A 15 -20.92 0.45 12.22
N ARG A 16 -21.35 1.67 11.91
CA ARG A 16 -22.76 1.95 11.66
C ARG A 16 -23.33 1.16 10.49
N LEU A 17 -22.49 0.92 9.47
CA LEU A 17 -22.85 0.12 8.30
C LEU A 17 -22.71 -1.40 8.53
N LYS A 18 -22.26 -1.83 9.72
CA LYS A 18 -22.03 -3.23 10.09
C LYS A 18 -21.05 -3.94 9.14
N VAL A 19 -20.05 -3.22 8.63
CA VAL A 19 -19.00 -3.76 7.78
C VAL A 19 -17.93 -4.41 8.65
N ASN A 20 -17.54 -5.64 8.33
CA ASN A 20 -16.42 -6.31 8.99
C ASN A 20 -15.12 -5.57 8.71
N LYS A 21 -14.30 -5.38 9.74
CA LYS A 21 -13.04 -4.63 9.66
C LYS A 21 -11.87 -5.47 10.13
N LYS A 22 -10.78 -5.46 9.36
CA LYS A 22 -9.46 -5.92 9.81
C LYS A 22 -8.62 -4.67 10.10
N LEU A 23 -8.38 -4.40 11.39
CA LEU A 23 -7.51 -3.31 11.83
C LEU A 23 -6.10 -3.85 12.02
N ILE A 24 -5.11 -3.17 11.44
CA ILE A 24 -3.69 -3.51 11.55
C ILE A 24 -2.95 -2.35 12.24
N SER A 25 -1.88 -2.67 12.93
CA SER A 25 -1.10 -1.68 13.70
C SER A 25 -0.15 -0.88 12.82
N ASP A 26 0.37 -1.46 11.73
CA ASP A 26 1.35 -0.84 10.85
C ASP A 26 1.36 -1.50 9.46
N GLY A 27 2.11 -0.91 8.50
CA GLY A 27 2.31 -1.46 7.17
C GLY A 27 1.16 -1.21 6.21
N ASP A 28 0.87 0.07 5.90
CA ASP A 28 -0.22 0.45 5.01
C ASP A 28 -0.06 -0.09 3.58
N VAL A 29 1.15 -0.11 3.01
CA VAL A 29 1.40 -0.72 1.70
C VAL A 29 1.15 -2.23 1.75
N ALA A 30 1.64 -2.93 2.79
CA ALA A 30 1.39 -4.35 2.98
C ALA A 30 -0.11 -4.61 3.18
N GLY A 31 -0.79 -3.79 3.98
CA GLY A 31 -2.22 -3.88 4.21
C GLY A 31 -3.05 -3.66 2.94
N ALA A 32 -2.61 -2.76 2.05
CA ALA A 32 -3.25 -2.56 0.75
C ALA A 32 -3.18 -3.83 -0.11
N LEU A 33 -2.07 -4.58 -0.04
CA LEU A 33 -1.90 -5.83 -0.78
C LEU A 33 -2.69 -7.02 -0.22
N TYR A 34 -3.35 -6.91 0.93
CA TYR A 34 -4.21 -7.99 1.43
C TYR A 34 -5.38 -8.30 0.49
N VAL A 35 -5.82 -7.34 -0.32
CA VAL A 35 -6.89 -7.56 -1.31
C VAL A 35 -6.47 -8.46 -2.46
N THR A 36 -5.18 -8.80 -2.57
CA THR A 36 -4.63 -9.59 -3.68
C THR A 36 -4.51 -11.09 -3.38
N ASP A 37 -4.82 -11.50 -2.14
CA ASP A 37 -4.69 -12.90 -1.69
C ASP A 37 -5.87 -13.26 -0.77
N ASP A 38 -6.69 -14.20 -1.22
CA ASP A 38 -7.91 -14.65 -0.55
C ASP A 38 -7.69 -15.15 0.89
N LYS A 39 -6.46 -15.57 1.24
CA LYS A 39 -6.13 -15.99 2.61
C LYS A 39 -6.39 -14.88 3.64
N PHE A 40 -6.30 -13.60 3.24
CA PHE A 40 -6.54 -12.46 4.12
C PHE A 40 -8.02 -12.13 4.31
N LYS A 41 -8.91 -12.61 3.43
CA LYS A 41 -10.35 -12.34 3.43
C LYS A 41 -10.66 -10.85 3.52
N VAL A 42 -10.00 -10.05 2.66
CA VAL A 42 -10.12 -8.60 2.59
C VAL A 42 -10.54 -8.21 1.18
N ASP A 43 -11.68 -7.57 1.04
CA ASP A 43 -12.23 -7.12 -0.24
C ASP A 43 -11.75 -5.72 -0.62
N MET A 44 -11.46 -4.87 0.39
CA MET A 44 -11.09 -3.48 0.18
C MET A 44 -10.14 -2.98 1.28
N PHE A 45 -9.13 -2.21 0.88
CA PHE A 45 -8.31 -1.44 1.80
C PHE A 45 -8.73 0.04 1.73
N ILE A 46 -8.94 0.66 2.90
CA ILE A 46 -9.22 2.09 3.04
C ILE A 46 -8.19 2.67 4.00
N GLY A 47 -7.64 3.84 3.67
CA GLY A 47 -6.68 4.51 4.55
C GLY A 47 -6.44 5.96 4.19
N ILE A 48 -5.90 6.70 5.15
CA ILE A 48 -5.35 8.05 5.01
C ILE A 48 -3.88 7.92 5.37
N GLY A 49 -2.99 8.34 4.49
CA GLY A 49 -1.54 8.24 4.67
C GLY A 49 -0.80 9.25 3.83
N GLY A 50 0.50 9.12 3.76
CA GLY A 50 1.34 9.98 2.94
C GLY A 50 1.12 9.73 1.44
N GLY A 51 1.34 10.76 0.63
CA GLY A 51 1.26 10.65 -0.83
C GLY A 51 2.22 9.60 -1.39
N PRO A 52 3.50 9.53 -0.95
CA PRO A 52 4.44 8.50 -1.40
C PRO A 52 3.95 7.08 -1.16
N GLU A 53 3.42 6.78 0.02
CA GLU A 53 2.87 5.47 0.38
C GLU A 53 1.65 5.13 -0.49
N GLY A 54 0.83 6.14 -0.82
CA GLY A 54 -0.31 5.98 -1.72
C GLY A 54 0.13 5.59 -3.14
N VAL A 55 1.20 6.20 -3.66
CA VAL A 55 1.77 5.87 -4.99
C VAL A 55 2.40 4.48 -4.97
N LEU A 56 3.13 4.11 -3.91
CA LEU A 56 3.70 2.77 -3.75
C LEU A 56 2.61 1.70 -3.72
N ALA A 57 1.53 1.93 -2.95
CA ALA A 57 0.40 1.01 -2.90
C ALA A 57 -0.31 0.89 -4.26
N ALA A 58 -0.53 2.01 -4.96
CA ALA A 58 -1.11 2.02 -6.30
C ALA A 58 -0.24 1.23 -7.28
N SER A 59 1.09 1.45 -7.28
CA SER A 59 2.02 0.72 -8.16
C SER A 59 2.04 -0.78 -7.88
N ALA A 60 2.02 -1.17 -6.60
CA ALA A 60 1.94 -2.56 -6.22
C ALA A 60 0.62 -3.20 -6.69
N LEU A 61 -0.52 -2.56 -6.42
CA LEU A 61 -1.84 -3.03 -6.83
C LEU A 61 -2.00 -3.13 -8.36
N ASP A 62 -1.36 -2.23 -9.11
CA ASP A 62 -1.34 -2.25 -10.58
C ASP A 62 -0.74 -3.55 -11.12
N THR A 63 0.31 -4.08 -10.47
CA THR A 63 0.92 -5.37 -10.87
C THR A 63 0.01 -6.57 -10.65
N TYR A 64 -1.03 -6.42 -9.83
CA TYR A 64 -2.06 -7.43 -9.57
C TYR A 64 -3.34 -7.21 -10.38
N GLY A 65 -3.42 -6.12 -11.16
CA GLY A 65 -4.64 -5.76 -11.89
C GLY A 65 -5.78 -5.30 -10.96
N CYS A 66 -5.47 -4.88 -9.75
CA CYS A 66 -6.44 -4.37 -8.79
C CYS A 66 -6.77 -2.90 -9.06
N GLY A 67 -7.97 -2.48 -8.66
CA GLY A 67 -8.37 -1.07 -8.70
C GLY A 67 -7.73 -0.26 -7.58
N PHE A 68 -7.52 1.03 -7.83
CA PHE A 68 -7.13 2.01 -6.83
C PHE A 68 -7.80 3.34 -7.11
N GLN A 69 -8.20 4.03 -6.05
CA GLN A 69 -8.67 5.41 -6.12
C GLN A 69 -8.14 6.18 -4.91
N GLY A 70 -7.59 7.37 -5.14
CA GLY A 70 -7.12 8.25 -4.10
C GLY A 70 -7.49 9.70 -4.34
N ARG A 71 -7.47 10.50 -3.29
CA ARG A 71 -7.56 11.96 -3.37
C ARG A 71 -6.63 12.59 -2.34
N PHE A 72 -6.18 13.77 -2.61
CA PHE A 72 -5.47 14.57 -1.61
C PHE A 72 -6.44 15.08 -0.54
N ILE A 73 -5.91 15.28 0.67
CA ILE A 73 -6.61 15.94 1.78
C ILE A 73 -5.79 17.20 2.09
N PHE A 74 -6.44 18.35 1.99
CA PHE A 74 -5.82 19.66 2.20
C PHE A 74 -6.44 20.29 3.45
N ASP A 75 -5.79 20.11 4.60
CA ASP A 75 -6.27 20.59 5.90
C ASP A 75 -5.91 22.07 6.14
N THR A 76 -5.02 22.67 5.34
CA THR A 76 -4.59 24.06 5.46
C THR A 76 -4.55 24.77 4.11
N ASP A 77 -4.66 26.10 4.12
CA ASP A 77 -4.55 26.93 2.92
C ASP A 77 -3.14 26.92 2.33
N GLU A 78 -2.11 26.70 3.16
CA GLU A 78 -0.72 26.52 2.71
C GLU A 78 -0.56 25.28 1.85
N LEU A 79 -1.17 24.16 2.25
CA LEU A 79 -1.16 22.93 1.44
C LEU A 79 -1.89 23.12 0.10
N LYS A 80 -3.01 23.85 0.09
CA LYS A 80 -3.71 24.20 -1.16
C LYS A 80 -2.86 25.10 -2.06
N LYS A 81 -2.19 26.11 -1.48
CA LYS A 81 -1.29 27.00 -2.24
C LYS A 81 -0.16 26.21 -2.86
N ARG A 82 0.51 25.34 -2.08
CA ARG A 82 1.58 24.46 -2.58
C ARG A 82 1.06 23.51 -3.68
N ALA A 83 -0.14 22.96 -3.52
CA ALA A 83 -0.76 22.12 -4.54
C ALA A 83 -0.99 22.90 -5.86
N ASN A 84 -1.49 24.14 -5.79
CA ASN A 84 -1.65 25.00 -6.94
C ASN A 84 -0.32 25.28 -7.66
N GLU A 85 0.74 25.57 -6.90
CA GLU A 85 2.10 25.76 -7.44
C GLU A 85 2.62 24.51 -8.17
N MET A 86 2.15 23.31 -7.76
CA MET A 86 2.43 22.03 -8.40
C MET A 86 1.45 21.67 -9.53
N GLY A 87 0.53 22.58 -9.90
CA GLY A 87 -0.46 22.36 -10.96
C GLY A 87 -1.72 21.59 -10.55
N ILE A 88 -1.94 21.38 -9.25
CA ILE A 88 -3.15 20.73 -8.72
C ILE A 88 -4.15 21.83 -8.37
N ASN A 89 -5.11 22.08 -9.26
CA ASN A 89 -6.12 23.13 -9.11
C ASN A 89 -7.49 22.61 -8.66
N ASP A 90 -7.78 21.34 -8.89
CA ASP A 90 -9.00 20.67 -8.41
C ASP A 90 -8.67 19.89 -7.13
N PHE A 91 -9.04 20.46 -5.98
CA PHE A 91 -8.76 19.90 -4.66
C PHE A 91 -9.67 18.72 -4.29
N ASP A 92 -10.77 18.54 -4.99
CA ASP A 92 -11.72 17.44 -4.77
C ASP A 92 -11.50 16.28 -5.76
N LYS A 93 -10.55 16.43 -6.67
CA LYS A 93 -10.25 15.42 -7.67
C LYS A 93 -9.93 14.08 -7.04
N LYS A 94 -10.59 13.04 -7.54
CA LYS A 94 -10.31 11.64 -7.25
C LYS A 94 -9.47 11.08 -8.39
N TYR A 95 -8.27 10.66 -8.06
CA TYR A 95 -7.34 10.05 -9.01
C TYR A 95 -7.58 8.55 -9.07
N LYS A 96 -7.73 8.01 -10.27
CA LYS A 96 -7.75 6.58 -10.53
C LYS A 96 -6.32 6.05 -10.67
N LEU A 97 -6.19 4.73 -10.63
CA LEU A 97 -4.90 4.05 -10.72
C LEU A 97 -4.10 4.48 -11.96
N ASP A 98 -4.72 4.51 -13.13
CA ASP A 98 -4.12 4.88 -14.41
C ASP A 98 -3.73 6.36 -14.52
N GLU A 99 -4.24 7.21 -13.65
CA GLU A 99 -3.82 8.60 -13.52
C GLU A 99 -2.58 8.77 -12.63
N ILE A 100 -2.38 7.85 -11.67
CA ILE A 100 -1.27 7.87 -10.70
C ILE A 100 -0.07 7.10 -11.26
N VAL A 101 -0.30 5.92 -11.79
CA VAL A 101 0.74 5.02 -12.30
C VAL A 101 0.71 5.03 -13.82
N LYS A 102 1.81 5.43 -14.44
CA LYS A 102 2.00 5.48 -15.89
C LYS A 102 3.01 4.43 -16.33
N GLY A 103 2.68 3.72 -17.41
CA GLY A 103 3.58 2.72 -18.01
C GLY A 103 3.56 1.37 -17.29
N ASP A 104 4.68 0.68 -17.33
CA ASP A 104 4.84 -0.66 -16.77
C ASP A 104 5.29 -0.60 -15.32
N SER A 105 4.62 -1.34 -14.45
CA SER A 105 4.86 -1.32 -13.01
C SER A 105 5.68 -2.53 -12.57
N LEU A 106 6.72 -2.26 -11.79
CA LEU A 106 7.49 -3.25 -11.05
C LEU A 106 7.49 -2.86 -9.57
N PHE A 107 7.16 -3.81 -8.71
CA PHE A 107 7.18 -3.59 -7.27
C PHE A 107 8.06 -4.64 -6.60
N CYS A 108 8.93 -4.18 -5.70
CA CYS A 108 9.80 -5.02 -4.88
C CYS A 108 9.65 -4.63 -3.41
N ALA A 109 9.47 -5.62 -2.55
CA ALA A 109 9.42 -5.42 -1.10
C ALA A 109 10.21 -6.51 -0.38
N THR A 110 11.24 -6.10 0.34
CA THR A 110 12.06 -7.00 1.17
C THR A 110 11.62 -6.93 2.62
N GLY A 111 11.38 -8.09 3.23
CA GLY A 111 11.02 -8.20 4.63
C GLY A 111 12.20 -7.91 5.55
N ILE A 112 12.08 -6.90 6.41
CA ILE A 112 13.04 -6.64 7.50
C ILE A 112 12.54 -7.26 8.79
N THR A 113 11.31 -6.94 9.17
CA THR A 113 10.59 -7.60 10.27
C THR A 113 9.63 -8.63 9.72
N LYS A 114 9.26 -9.63 10.51
CA LYS A 114 8.27 -10.63 10.11
C LYS A 114 6.94 -9.94 9.81
N GLY A 115 6.45 -10.15 8.60
CA GLY A 115 5.18 -9.60 8.12
C GLY A 115 4.31 -10.67 7.46
N ASP A 116 3.10 -10.27 7.10
CA ASP A 116 2.13 -11.18 6.47
C ASP A 116 2.41 -11.44 4.98
N LEU A 117 3.15 -10.56 4.31
CA LEU A 117 3.48 -10.68 2.89
C LEU A 117 4.76 -11.48 2.65
N VAL A 118 5.80 -11.20 3.45
CA VAL A 118 7.12 -11.83 3.36
C VAL A 118 7.67 -12.05 4.77
N ASN A 119 8.52 -13.06 4.93
CA ASN A 119 9.25 -13.27 6.17
C ASN A 119 10.24 -12.12 6.40
N GLY A 120 10.50 -11.81 7.66
CA GLY A 120 11.58 -10.91 8.05
C GLY A 120 12.96 -11.51 7.83
N LEU A 121 13.98 -10.76 8.20
CA LEU A 121 15.36 -11.23 8.21
C LEU A 121 15.54 -12.38 9.20
N GLU A 122 16.23 -13.43 8.77
CA GLU A 122 16.57 -14.58 9.61
C GLU A 122 18.09 -14.76 9.60
N LEU A 123 18.67 -14.98 10.79
CA LEU A 123 20.08 -15.38 10.91
C LEU A 123 20.14 -16.90 10.95
N LYS A 124 20.88 -17.49 10.00
CA LYS A 124 21.07 -18.94 9.90
C LYS A 124 22.46 -19.26 9.43
N ASP A 125 23.20 -20.08 10.18
CA ASP A 125 24.53 -20.59 9.81
C ASP A 125 25.52 -19.47 9.39
N ASN A 126 25.58 -18.38 10.16
CA ASN A 126 26.41 -17.19 9.88
C ASN A 126 26.04 -16.46 8.58
N LYS A 127 24.80 -16.63 8.11
CA LYS A 127 24.23 -15.93 6.96
C LYS A 127 22.98 -15.17 7.34
N MET A 128 22.73 -14.09 6.66
CA MET A 128 21.46 -13.38 6.71
C MET A 128 20.57 -13.85 5.55
N VAL A 129 19.45 -14.47 5.88
CA VAL A 129 18.45 -14.90 4.90
C VAL A 129 17.40 -13.80 4.75
N VAL A 130 17.17 -13.37 3.51
CA VAL A 130 16.22 -12.31 3.16
C VAL A 130 15.17 -12.83 2.18
N ASN A 131 13.94 -12.36 2.34
CA ASN A 131 12.83 -12.67 1.44
C ASN A 131 12.33 -11.39 0.78
N THR A 132 12.22 -11.40 -0.55
CA THR A 132 11.76 -10.27 -1.34
C THR A 132 10.57 -10.69 -2.20
N LEU A 133 9.43 -10.03 -2.03
CA LEU A 133 8.31 -10.09 -2.97
C LEU A 133 8.68 -9.25 -4.19
N ILE A 134 8.58 -9.84 -5.38
CA ILE A 134 8.78 -9.16 -6.66
C ILE A 134 7.53 -9.37 -7.50
N THR A 135 6.96 -8.27 -7.99
CA THR A 135 5.84 -8.32 -8.92
C THR A 135 6.09 -7.40 -10.11
N HIS A 136 5.67 -7.82 -11.31
CA HIS A 136 5.86 -7.06 -12.54
C HIS A 136 4.62 -7.19 -13.44
N LYS A 137 4.04 -6.07 -13.84
CA LYS A 137 2.77 -6.02 -14.56
C LYS A 137 2.85 -6.70 -15.93
N SER A 138 3.71 -6.20 -16.83
CA SER A 138 3.78 -6.69 -18.22
C SER A 138 4.21 -8.15 -18.33
N GLN A 139 5.01 -8.62 -17.39
CA GLN A 139 5.46 -10.03 -17.33
C GLN A 139 4.50 -10.93 -16.55
N ASN A 140 3.43 -10.37 -15.98
CA ASN A 140 2.53 -11.08 -15.05
C ASN A 140 3.29 -11.88 -13.99
N MET A 141 4.40 -11.33 -13.51
CA MET A 141 5.30 -12.00 -12.59
C MET A 141 4.91 -11.66 -11.15
N LYS A 142 4.78 -12.69 -10.33
CA LYS A 142 4.53 -12.60 -8.89
C LYS A 142 5.30 -13.71 -8.21
N LYS A 143 6.38 -13.38 -7.50
CA LYS A 143 7.21 -14.37 -6.83
C LYS A 143 7.85 -13.82 -5.57
N ILE A 144 8.15 -14.71 -4.63
CA ILE A 144 9.04 -14.44 -3.52
C ILE A 144 10.40 -15.05 -3.86
N VAL A 145 11.45 -14.24 -3.75
CA VAL A 145 12.83 -14.66 -3.93
C VAL A 145 13.50 -14.65 -2.57
N THR A 146 14.20 -15.74 -2.25
CA THR A 146 15.04 -15.84 -1.06
C THR A 146 16.49 -15.61 -1.47
N GLY A 147 17.14 -14.68 -0.79
CA GLY A 147 18.57 -14.41 -0.92
C GLY A 147 19.32 -14.75 0.37
N GLU A 148 20.60 -15.07 0.26
CA GLU A 148 21.51 -15.26 1.40
C GLU A 148 22.67 -14.27 1.30
N ILE A 149 23.03 -13.66 2.40
CA ILE A 149 24.16 -12.72 2.52
C ILE A 149 25.08 -13.25 3.61
N ASP A 150 26.34 -13.50 3.29
CA ASP A 150 27.37 -13.88 4.26
C ASP A 150 27.65 -12.70 5.20
N LEU A 151 27.82 -12.97 6.50
CA LEU A 151 28.09 -11.97 7.55
C LEU A 151 29.57 -11.88 7.87
#